data_3570c96b69e86c42a54f54992a248136
#
_entry.id   3570c96b69e86c42a54f54992a248136
#
_cell.length_a   1.000
_cell.length_b   1.000
_cell.length_c   1.000
_cell.angle_alpha   90.00
_cell.angle_beta   90.00
_cell.angle_gamma   90.00
#
_symmetry.space_group_name_H-M   'P 1'
#
loop_
_entity.id
_entity.type
_entity.pdbx_description
1 polymer ?
#
loop_
_entity_poly.entity_id
_entity_poly.type
_entity_poly.pdbx_seq_one_letter_code
_entity_poly.pdbx_strand_id
1 'polypeptide(L)'
;FIQKSKGKVGFHNSVRSAEKGRALGLGVLGWHTYLQEQGLPFEGLLAQYETRRIFSQIKIESERASMALAETFGEPLWCRGSGYRNTHLRAIAPTVSNSKLSGNVSPGIEPWAANVFTEQSAKGTFIRKNPTLKKVLRRNKIDTEKVWNKILKDGGSVQGIKELNDVMLGKYNDIPAKEVFKTFKEINQLELVNQAGIRQQYIDQSVSLNLAFPAVATPKWINKVHMEAWKKGIKTLYYMRTESVLRGDIAESAMDENCLACDG
;
A
#
# COMPACT_ATOMS: atom_id res chain seq x y z
N PHE A 1 -10.42 -14.72 18.67
CA PHE A 1 -11.80 -14.78 18.15
C PHE A 1 -12.54 -16.01 18.69
N ILE A 2 -12.11 -17.24 18.40
CA ILE A 2 -12.81 -18.49 18.76
C ILE A 2 -13.19 -18.51 20.25
N GLN A 3 -12.22 -18.34 21.16
CA GLN A 3 -12.46 -18.37 22.61
C GLN A 3 -13.47 -17.33 23.10
N LYS A 4 -13.44 -16.13 22.52
CA LYS A 4 -14.35 -15.03 22.89
C LYS A 4 -15.74 -15.13 22.29
N SER A 5 -15.91 -15.90 21.21
CA SER A 5 -17.16 -15.96 20.43
C SER A 5 -17.87 -17.30 20.55
N LYS A 6 -17.22 -18.34 21.07
CA LYS A 6 -17.82 -19.67 21.29
C LYS A 6 -18.99 -19.58 22.25
N GLY A 7 -20.12 -20.13 21.84
CA GLY A 7 -21.36 -20.09 22.62
C GLY A 7 -22.21 -18.81 22.48
N LYS A 8 -21.73 -17.79 21.76
CA LYS A 8 -22.51 -16.57 21.53
C LYS A 8 -23.46 -16.72 20.34
N VAL A 9 -24.67 -16.19 20.48
CA VAL A 9 -25.69 -16.18 19.44
C VAL A 9 -25.16 -15.45 18.19
N GLY A 10 -25.42 -15.98 17.00
CA GLY A 10 -25.00 -15.42 15.73
C GLY A 10 -23.57 -15.75 15.30
N PHE A 11 -22.70 -16.25 16.19
CA PHE A 11 -21.29 -16.53 15.86
C PHE A 11 -20.98 -17.99 15.54
N HIS A 12 -21.92 -18.89 15.63
CA HIS A 12 -21.64 -20.32 15.61
C HIS A 12 -21.04 -20.79 14.28
N ASN A 13 -21.52 -20.29 13.13
CA ASN A 13 -20.95 -20.63 11.83
C ASN A 13 -19.53 -20.07 11.64
N SER A 14 -19.29 -18.84 12.09
CA SER A 14 -17.97 -18.21 12.02
C SER A 14 -16.96 -18.92 12.94
N VAL A 15 -17.37 -19.32 14.14
CA VAL A 15 -16.54 -20.11 15.05
C VAL A 15 -16.22 -21.46 14.44
N ARG A 16 -17.23 -22.18 13.92
CA ARG A 16 -17.05 -23.47 13.26
C ARG A 16 -16.07 -23.40 12.08
N SER A 17 -16.20 -22.37 11.24
CA SER A 17 -15.28 -22.14 10.12
C SER A 17 -13.86 -21.87 10.62
N ALA A 18 -13.71 -20.97 11.60
CA ALA A 18 -12.43 -20.63 12.19
C ALA A 18 -11.75 -21.84 12.88
N GLU A 19 -12.50 -22.70 13.55
CA GLU A 19 -11.97 -23.93 14.17
C GLU A 19 -11.48 -24.93 13.12
N LYS A 20 -12.21 -25.08 12.02
CA LYS A 20 -11.91 -26.06 10.97
C LYS A 20 -10.73 -25.64 10.08
N GLY A 21 -10.56 -24.36 9.83
CA GLY A 21 -9.56 -23.88 8.87
C GLY A 21 -8.40 -23.12 9.48
N ARG A 22 -8.62 -22.43 10.61
CA ARG A 22 -7.59 -21.58 11.23
C ARG A 22 -6.93 -20.62 10.26
N ALA A 23 -7.67 -20.13 9.26
CA ALA A 23 -7.17 -19.22 8.24
C ALA A 23 -6.62 -17.92 8.85
N LEU A 24 -5.47 -17.48 8.35
CA LEU A 24 -4.81 -16.24 8.69
C LEU A 24 -4.62 -15.39 7.44
N GLY A 25 -4.35 -14.10 7.61
CA GLY A 25 -4.05 -13.17 6.55
C GLY A 25 -2.90 -12.25 6.98
N LEU A 26 -1.68 -12.80 7.02
CA LEU A 26 -0.49 -11.98 7.25
C LEU A 26 -0.23 -11.11 6.02
N GLY A 27 -0.15 -9.80 6.22
CA GLY A 27 0.14 -8.82 5.19
C GLY A 27 1.12 -7.76 5.67
N VAL A 28 1.39 -6.80 4.82
CA VAL A 28 2.30 -5.68 5.11
C VAL A 28 1.58 -4.35 4.92
N LEU A 29 2.03 -3.34 5.64
CA LEU A 29 1.71 -1.94 5.43
C LEU A 29 3.00 -1.11 5.40
N GLY A 30 2.92 0.11 4.87
CA GLY A 30 4.07 0.99 4.80
C GLY A 30 5.05 0.67 3.67
N TRP A 31 4.62 -0.04 2.63
CA TRP A 31 5.51 -0.46 1.56
C TRP A 31 6.23 0.70 0.86
N HIS A 32 5.48 1.73 0.46
CA HIS A 32 6.09 2.91 -0.17
C HIS A 32 6.99 3.68 0.80
N THR A 33 6.56 3.81 2.07
CA THR A 33 7.41 4.42 3.11
C THR A 33 8.73 3.64 3.27
N TYR A 34 8.69 2.31 3.26
CA TYR A 34 9.90 1.49 3.29
C TYR A 34 10.83 1.79 2.12
N LEU A 35 10.31 1.82 0.88
CA LEU A 35 11.12 2.16 -0.28
C LEU A 35 11.72 3.57 -0.17
N GLN A 36 10.94 4.55 0.26
CA GLN A 36 11.39 5.92 0.48
C GLN A 36 12.49 6.02 1.54
N GLU A 37 12.38 5.27 2.65
CA GLU A 37 13.43 5.21 3.69
C GLU A 37 14.74 4.59 3.16
N GLN A 38 14.65 3.68 2.19
CA GLN A 38 15.82 3.15 1.48
C GLN A 38 16.33 4.08 0.36
N GLY A 39 15.65 5.20 0.10
CA GLY A 39 15.94 6.09 -1.02
C GLY A 39 15.66 5.46 -2.38
N LEU A 40 14.73 4.51 -2.45
CA LEU A 40 14.36 3.80 -3.68
C LEU A 40 13.06 4.34 -4.28
N PRO A 41 12.99 4.55 -5.59
CA PRO A 41 11.73 4.86 -6.26
C PRO A 41 10.79 3.66 -6.20
N PHE A 42 9.50 3.93 -6.29
CA PHE A 42 8.51 2.87 -6.38
C PHE A 42 8.61 2.10 -7.71
N GLU A 43 9.07 2.76 -8.75
CA GLU A 43 9.24 2.22 -10.10
C GLU A 43 10.60 1.56 -10.28
N GLY A 44 10.65 0.55 -11.13
CA GLY A 44 11.89 -0.06 -11.60
C GLY A 44 12.34 -1.32 -10.87
N LEU A 45 13.48 -1.82 -11.29
CA LEU A 45 13.98 -3.15 -10.91
C LEU A 45 14.35 -3.28 -9.43
N LEU A 46 14.81 -2.19 -8.80
CA LEU A 46 15.19 -2.23 -7.38
C LEU A 46 13.97 -2.46 -6.48
N ALA A 47 12.85 -1.79 -6.74
CA ALA A 47 11.62 -2.02 -6.00
C ALA A 47 11.04 -3.43 -6.26
N GLN A 48 11.16 -3.94 -7.48
CA GLN A 48 10.78 -5.31 -7.83
C GLN A 48 11.66 -6.35 -7.12
N TYR A 49 12.98 -6.11 -7.05
CA TYR A 49 13.91 -6.94 -6.30
C TYR A 49 13.56 -6.99 -4.80
N GLU A 50 13.34 -5.82 -4.17
CA GLU A 50 12.94 -5.74 -2.76
C GLU A 50 11.58 -6.42 -2.51
N THR A 51 10.64 -6.29 -3.46
CA THR A 51 9.37 -7.01 -3.41
C THR A 51 9.60 -8.51 -3.34
N ARG A 52 10.41 -9.06 -4.23
CA ARG A 52 10.73 -10.49 -4.25
C ARG A 52 11.42 -10.92 -2.96
N ARG A 53 12.44 -10.20 -2.56
CA ARG A 53 13.25 -10.51 -1.38
C ARG A 53 12.41 -10.60 -0.10
N ILE A 54 11.58 -9.58 0.15
CA ILE A 54 10.79 -9.51 1.39
C ILE A 54 9.64 -10.53 1.37
N PHE A 55 8.89 -10.61 0.26
CA PHE A 55 7.72 -11.49 0.22
C PHE A 55 8.09 -12.98 0.15
N SER A 56 9.23 -13.34 -0.45
CA SER A 56 9.74 -14.72 -0.36
C SER A 56 10.10 -15.10 1.07
N GLN A 57 10.74 -14.19 1.83
CA GLN A 57 11.06 -14.43 3.24
C GLN A 57 9.79 -14.58 4.09
N ILE A 58 8.80 -13.69 3.91
CA ILE A 58 7.50 -13.78 4.61
C ILE A 58 6.83 -15.13 4.31
N LYS A 59 6.89 -15.60 3.08
CA LYS A 59 6.36 -16.93 2.71
C LYS A 59 7.05 -18.04 3.50
N ILE A 60 8.37 -18.10 3.45
CA ILE A 60 9.17 -19.15 4.10
C ILE A 60 8.89 -19.16 5.61
N GLU A 61 8.95 -18.01 6.27
CA GLU A 61 8.81 -17.95 7.72
C GLU A 61 7.37 -18.22 8.18
N SER A 62 6.36 -17.77 7.44
CA SER A 62 4.96 -18.04 7.79
C SER A 62 4.60 -19.53 7.60
N GLU A 63 5.15 -20.18 6.58
CA GLU A 63 4.98 -21.62 6.36
C GLU A 63 5.67 -22.43 7.47
N ARG A 64 6.91 -22.11 7.81
CA ARG A 64 7.64 -22.72 8.92
C ARG A 64 6.89 -22.58 10.24
N ALA A 65 6.39 -21.38 10.54
CA ALA A 65 5.60 -21.15 11.76
C ALA A 65 4.30 -21.97 11.77
N SER A 66 3.60 -22.09 10.65
CA SER A 66 2.39 -22.90 10.58
C SER A 66 2.64 -24.40 10.77
N MET A 67 3.76 -24.91 10.23
CA MET A 67 4.18 -26.31 10.48
C MET A 67 4.50 -26.55 11.96
N ALA A 68 5.30 -25.71 12.59
CA ALA A 68 5.61 -25.81 14.02
C ALA A 68 4.36 -25.74 14.91
N LEU A 69 3.38 -24.90 14.52
CA LEU A 69 2.08 -24.84 15.20
C LEU A 69 1.24 -26.13 14.99
N ALA A 70 1.35 -26.77 13.82
CA ALA A 70 0.68 -28.05 13.58
C ALA A 70 1.28 -29.18 14.43
N GLU A 71 2.60 -29.23 14.59
CA GLU A 71 3.27 -30.16 15.50
C GLU A 71 2.84 -29.96 16.95
N THR A 72 2.71 -28.71 17.40
CA THR A 72 2.36 -28.39 18.79
C THR A 72 0.87 -28.60 19.10
N PHE A 73 -0.02 -28.19 18.20
CA PHE A 73 -1.48 -28.11 18.44
C PHE A 73 -2.31 -29.02 17.53
N GLY A 74 -1.68 -29.80 16.68
CA GLY A 74 -2.33 -30.66 15.67
C GLY A 74 -2.87 -29.87 14.47
N GLU A 75 -3.21 -30.59 13.44
CA GLU A 75 -3.82 -30.04 12.22
C GLU A 75 -5.34 -29.86 12.42
N PRO A 76 -5.92 -28.73 12.04
CA PRO A 76 -7.37 -28.57 12.02
C PRO A 76 -8.00 -29.40 10.90
N LEU A 77 -9.32 -29.56 10.92
CA LEU A 77 -10.04 -30.46 10.02
C LEU A 77 -9.68 -30.25 8.54
N TRP A 78 -9.60 -29.00 8.10
CA TRP A 78 -9.34 -28.66 6.69
C TRP A 78 -7.86 -28.71 6.29
N CYS A 79 -6.96 -28.92 7.25
CA CYS A 79 -5.52 -29.07 7.00
C CYS A 79 -5.04 -30.52 7.22
N ARG A 80 -5.92 -31.49 7.48
CA ARG A 80 -5.53 -32.88 7.77
C ARG A 80 -4.63 -33.47 6.68
N GLY A 81 -3.46 -33.96 7.07
CA GLY A 81 -2.46 -34.54 6.17
C GLY A 81 -1.61 -33.52 5.38
N SER A 82 -1.76 -32.22 5.66
CA SER A 82 -0.99 -31.17 4.97
C SER A 82 0.31 -30.77 5.67
N GLY A 83 0.46 -31.09 6.94
CA GLY A 83 1.54 -30.61 7.79
C GLY A 83 1.36 -29.16 8.29
N TYR A 84 0.25 -28.50 7.97
CA TYR A 84 0.00 -27.10 8.32
C TYR A 84 -1.09 -26.94 9.38
N ARG A 85 -0.96 -25.89 10.20
CA ARG A 85 -1.99 -25.45 11.15
C ARG A 85 -3.06 -24.57 10.51
N ASN A 86 -2.77 -23.94 9.38
CA ASN A 86 -3.58 -22.88 8.80
C ASN A 86 -3.87 -23.17 7.33
N THR A 87 -5.14 -23.07 6.90
CA THR A 87 -5.54 -23.27 5.49
C THR A 87 -5.00 -22.14 4.59
N HIS A 88 -4.87 -20.95 5.16
CA HIS A 88 -4.32 -19.77 4.49
C HIS A 88 -3.44 -19.02 5.47
N LEU A 89 -2.38 -18.40 4.97
CA LEU A 89 -1.38 -17.71 5.79
C LEU A 89 -1.24 -16.23 5.44
N ARG A 90 -1.33 -15.87 4.18
CA ARG A 90 -0.94 -14.54 3.69
C ARG A 90 -2.03 -13.90 2.84
N ALA A 91 -2.35 -12.62 3.16
CA ALA A 91 -3.25 -11.77 2.40
C ALA A 91 -2.78 -10.32 2.50
N ILE A 92 -3.00 -9.53 1.46
CA ILE A 92 -2.71 -8.09 1.50
C ILE A 92 -4.02 -7.32 1.60
N ALA A 93 -4.19 -6.65 2.74
CA ALA A 93 -5.33 -5.76 3.00
C ALA A 93 -4.95 -4.29 2.71
N PRO A 94 -5.91 -3.40 2.48
CA PRO A 94 -5.63 -1.97 2.22
C PRO A 94 -5.00 -1.23 3.39
N THR A 95 -5.36 -1.55 4.63
CA THR A 95 -4.80 -1.05 5.91
C THR A 95 -4.71 0.48 6.05
N VAL A 96 -5.64 1.23 5.47
CA VAL A 96 -5.61 2.70 5.46
C VAL A 96 -5.62 3.29 6.87
N SER A 97 -6.49 2.81 7.77
CA SER A 97 -6.56 3.30 9.15
C SER A 97 -5.38 2.81 9.99
N ASN A 98 -4.99 1.54 9.83
CA ASN A 98 -3.89 0.94 10.61
C ASN A 98 -2.55 1.58 10.31
N SER A 99 -2.30 2.01 9.07
CA SER A 99 -1.07 2.69 8.67
C SER A 99 -0.84 3.99 9.43
N LYS A 100 -1.92 4.71 9.77
CA LYS A 100 -1.86 5.93 10.58
C LYS A 100 -1.43 5.63 12.02
N LEU A 101 -1.96 4.56 12.61
CA LEU A 101 -1.59 4.12 13.97
C LEU A 101 -0.16 3.57 14.01
N SER A 102 0.32 2.98 12.93
CA SER A 102 1.66 2.41 12.82
C SER A 102 2.74 3.45 12.46
N GLY A 103 2.60 4.68 12.92
CA GLY A 103 3.59 5.73 12.70
C GLY A 103 3.35 6.60 11.47
N ASN A 104 2.12 6.65 10.95
CA ASN A 104 1.75 7.42 9.77
C ASN A 104 2.60 7.03 8.55
N VAL A 105 2.61 5.75 8.23
CA VAL A 105 3.25 5.17 7.04
C VAL A 105 2.27 5.05 5.88
N SER A 106 2.74 4.73 4.69
CA SER A 106 1.88 4.50 3.52
C SER A 106 0.93 3.31 3.74
N PRO A 107 -0.30 3.34 3.20
CA PRO A 107 -1.26 2.26 3.40
C PRO A 107 -0.86 1.00 2.61
N GLY A 108 -0.88 -0.15 3.27
CA GLY A 108 -0.63 -1.45 2.64
C GLY A 108 0.61 -1.45 1.75
N ILE A 109 0.38 -1.85 0.51
CA ILE A 109 1.38 -1.88 -0.55
C ILE A 109 1.29 -0.68 -1.50
N GLU A 110 0.40 0.27 -1.22
CA GLU A 110 0.11 1.39 -2.11
C GLU A 110 1.12 2.53 -1.96
N PRO A 111 1.35 3.28 -3.04
CA PRO A 111 2.06 4.56 -2.94
C PRO A 111 1.29 5.58 -2.09
N TRP A 112 2.01 6.55 -1.55
CA TRP A 112 1.39 7.74 -0.99
C TRP A 112 0.53 8.46 -2.03
N ALA A 113 -0.72 8.77 -1.69
CA ALA A 113 -1.60 9.54 -2.57
C ALA A 113 -1.09 10.99 -2.75
N ALA A 114 -0.49 11.54 -1.69
CA ALA A 114 0.09 12.89 -1.66
C ALA A 114 1.17 12.96 -0.58
N ASN A 115 2.22 13.78 -0.78
CA ASN A 115 3.26 13.98 0.23
C ASN A 115 2.86 14.98 1.33
N VAL A 116 1.80 15.74 1.12
CA VAL A 116 1.11 16.55 2.13
C VAL A 116 -0.38 16.59 1.81
N PHE A 117 -1.21 16.46 2.81
CA PHE A 117 -2.67 16.48 2.68
C PHE A 117 -3.33 16.97 3.96
N THR A 118 -4.56 17.43 3.84
CA THR A 118 -5.41 17.76 4.99
C THR A 118 -6.18 16.53 5.44
N GLU A 119 -6.23 16.31 6.74
CA GLU A 119 -7.01 15.25 7.38
C GLU A 119 -8.03 15.88 8.31
N GLN A 120 -9.31 15.60 8.05
CA GLN A 120 -10.39 15.98 8.95
C GLN A 120 -10.60 14.88 9.99
N SER A 121 -10.76 15.29 11.24
CA SER A 121 -11.10 14.39 12.35
C SER A 121 -12.13 15.09 13.26
N ALA A 122 -12.73 14.34 14.17
CA ALA A 122 -13.62 14.92 15.20
C ALA A 122 -12.96 16.03 16.06
N LYS A 123 -11.63 16.11 16.05
CA LYS A 123 -10.83 17.12 16.79
C LYS A 123 -10.39 18.30 15.92
N GLY A 124 -10.76 18.36 14.64
CA GLY A 124 -10.39 19.41 13.71
C GLY A 124 -9.64 18.93 12.48
N THR A 125 -9.23 19.89 11.65
CA THR A 125 -8.46 19.64 10.42
C THR A 125 -6.97 19.75 10.70
N PHE A 126 -6.22 18.74 10.29
CA PHE A 126 -4.77 18.66 10.50
C PHE A 126 -4.06 18.52 9.15
N ILE A 127 -2.93 19.20 9.02
CA ILE A 127 -2.04 19.02 7.87
C ILE A 127 -1.09 17.86 8.18
N ARG A 128 -1.17 16.81 7.35
CA ARG A 128 -0.28 15.64 7.41
C ARG A 128 0.82 15.79 6.37
N LYS A 129 2.05 15.62 6.82
CA LYS A 129 3.25 15.69 5.99
C LYS A 129 3.89 14.31 5.94
N ASN A 130 4.33 13.86 4.76
CA ASN A 130 5.08 12.61 4.61
C ASN A 130 6.33 12.65 5.51
N PRO A 131 6.46 11.74 6.49
CA PRO A 131 7.54 11.82 7.47
C PRO A 131 8.92 11.58 6.85
N THR A 132 9.01 10.73 5.83
CA THR A 132 10.28 10.46 5.15
C THR A 132 10.73 11.65 4.33
N LEU A 133 9.83 12.27 3.55
CA LEU A 133 10.13 13.51 2.84
C LEU A 133 10.58 14.62 3.81
N LYS A 134 9.91 14.74 4.96
CA LYS A 134 10.28 15.72 5.98
C LYS A 134 11.73 15.54 6.47
N LYS A 135 12.19 14.29 6.67
CA LYS A 135 13.58 13.99 7.02
C LYS A 135 14.54 14.44 5.93
N VAL A 136 14.20 14.20 4.65
CA VAL A 136 15.02 14.61 3.51
C VAL A 136 15.10 16.13 3.41
N LEU A 137 13.96 16.84 3.50
CA LEU A 137 13.92 18.30 3.46
C LEU A 137 14.74 18.90 4.60
N ARG A 138 14.65 18.38 5.82
CA ARG A 138 15.45 18.82 6.97
C ARG A 138 16.94 18.63 6.76
N ARG A 139 17.36 17.45 6.29
CA ARG A 139 18.78 17.16 6.01
C ARG A 139 19.36 18.15 5.02
N ASN A 140 18.57 18.57 4.03
CA ASN A 140 18.98 19.51 2.99
C ASN A 140 18.68 20.99 3.35
N LYS A 141 18.23 21.28 4.59
CA LYS A 141 17.92 22.64 5.09
C LYS A 141 16.82 23.37 4.29
N ILE A 142 15.90 22.62 3.71
CA ILE A 142 14.77 23.13 2.91
C ILE A 142 13.40 22.77 3.51
N ASP A 143 13.32 22.31 4.75
CA ASP A 143 12.07 22.04 5.50
C ASP A 143 11.43 23.37 5.94
N THR A 144 10.82 24.07 5.01
CA THR A 144 10.16 25.37 5.24
C THR A 144 8.67 25.32 4.93
N GLU A 145 7.87 26.16 5.58
CA GLU A 145 6.43 26.25 5.29
C GLU A 145 6.18 26.68 3.83
N LYS A 146 7.04 27.47 3.23
CA LYS A 146 6.95 27.85 1.81
C LYS A 146 6.99 26.61 0.90
N VAL A 147 7.93 25.68 1.15
CA VAL A 147 8.06 24.43 0.39
C VAL A 147 6.84 23.54 0.60
N TRP A 148 6.38 23.36 1.85
CA TRP A 148 5.20 22.55 2.13
C TRP A 148 3.90 23.12 1.53
N ASN A 149 3.71 24.44 1.59
CA ASN A 149 2.57 25.09 0.97
C ASN A 149 2.58 24.93 -0.55
N LYS A 150 3.78 24.96 -1.17
CA LYS A 150 3.88 24.67 -2.61
C LYS A 150 3.53 23.23 -2.93
N ILE A 151 4.06 22.26 -2.19
CA ILE A 151 3.70 20.83 -2.36
C ILE A 151 2.18 20.64 -2.20
N LEU A 152 1.55 21.30 -1.22
CA LEU A 152 0.11 21.22 -1.00
C LEU A 152 -0.68 21.78 -2.18
N LYS A 153 -0.28 22.96 -2.70
CA LYS A 153 -0.90 23.56 -3.89
C LYS A 153 -0.74 22.68 -5.15
N ASP A 154 0.38 21.98 -5.27
CA ASP A 154 0.64 21.05 -6.37
C ASP A 154 0.02 19.66 -6.12
N GLY A 155 -1.06 19.57 -5.31
CA GLY A 155 -1.78 18.33 -5.02
C GLY A 155 -0.95 17.26 -4.29
N GLY A 156 0.05 17.68 -3.55
CA GLY A 156 0.97 16.79 -2.82
C GLY A 156 2.16 16.31 -3.64
N SER A 157 2.32 16.77 -4.88
CA SER A 157 3.46 16.49 -5.75
C SER A 157 4.72 17.26 -5.33
N VAL A 158 5.87 16.63 -5.50
CA VAL A 158 7.18 17.28 -5.32
C VAL A 158 7.83 17.70 -6.65
N GLN A 159 7.19 17.40 -7.78
CA GLN A 159 7.81 17.61 -9.10
C GLN A 159 8.10 19.09 -9.38
N GLY A 160 7.23 19.99 -8.90
CA GLY A 160 7.39 21.45 -9.02
C GLY A 160 8.40 22.08 -8.05
N ILE A 161 9.00 21.34 -7.12
CA ILE A 161 9.91 21.87 -6.10
C ILE A 161 11.32 21.96 -6.65
N LYS A 162 11.76 23.20 -6.95
CA LYS A 162 13.08 23.44 -7.54
C LYS A 162 14.22 23.07 -6.60
N GLU A 163 14.02 23.27 -5.30
CA GLU A 163 14.98 22.96 -4.23
C GLU A 163 15.32 21.46 -4.13
N LEU A 164 14.52 20.58 -4.76
CA LEU A 164 14.78 19.14 -4.82
C LEU A 164 15.47 18.68 -6.11
N ASN A 165 15.78 19.58 -7.04
CA ASN A 165 16.37 19.19 -8.33
C ASN A 165 17.70 18.45 -8.18
N ASP A 166 18.55 18.90 -7.26
CA ASP A 166 19.89 18.38 -7.06
C ASP A 166 20.00 17.47 -5.84
N VAL A 167 18.86 17.12 -5.22
CA VAL A 167 18.83 16.22 -4.06
C VAL A 167 18.79 14.77 -4.55
N MET A 168 19.88 14.07 -4.28
CA MET A 168 20.03 12.65 -4.62
C MET A 168 19.90 11.77 -3.39
N LEU A 169 19.35 10.58 -3.56
CA LEU A 169 19.08 9.57 -2.54
C LEU A 169 19.63 8.20 -2.96
N GLY A 170 19.32 7.19 -2.19
CA GLY A 170 19.81 5.83 -2.42
C GLY A 170 21.20 5.61 -1.82
N LYS A 171 21.66 4.37 -1.88
CA LYS A 171 22.94 3.94 -1.29
C LYS A 171 24.13 4.71 -1.85
N TYR A 172 24.06 5.08 -3.12
CA TYR A 172 25.15 5.73 -3.86
C TYR A 172 24.87 7.21 -4.16
N ASN A 173 23.79 7.80 -3.62
CA ASN A 173 23.34 9.16 -3.93
C ASN A 173 23.19 9.42 -5.44
N ASP A 174 22.61 8.49 -6.14
CA ASP A 174 22.45 8.48 -7.61
C ASP A 174 20.97 8.50 -8.05
N ILE A 175 20.03 8.50 -7.10
CA ILE A 175 18.60 8.48 -7.37
C ILE A 175 17.99 9.84 -7.03
N PRO A 176 17.39 10.56 -8.00
CA PRO A 176 16.75 11.83 -7.73
C PRO A 176 15.63 11.71 -6.68
N ALA A 177 15.62 12.62 -5.70
CA ALA A 177 14.58 12.62 -4.65
C ALA A 177 13.16 12.71 -5.23
N LYS A 178 12.99 13.44 -6.34
CA LYS A 178 11.70 13.55 -7.02
C LYS A 178 11.14 12.21 -7.52
N GLU A 179 11.99 11.29 -7.94
CA GLU A 179 11.58 9.94 -8.35
C GLU A 179 11.13 9.10 -7.14
N VAL A 180 11.82 9.25 -6.00
CA VAL A 180 11.52 8.53 -4.76
C VAL A 180 10.19 8.99 -4.14
N PHE A 181 9.85 10.26 -4.30
CA PHE A 181 8.65 10.87 -3.70
C PHE A 181 7.51 11.11 -4.69
N LYS A 182 7.49 10.39 -5.82
CA LYS A 182 6.32 10.37 -6.70
C LYS A 182 5.08 9.94 -5.93
N THR A 183 3.97 10.60 -6.20
CA THR A 183 2.65 10.23 -5.66
C THR A 183 2.03 9.08 -6.44
N PHE A 184 0.97 8.48 -5.92
CA PHE A 184 0.27 7.36 -6.55
C PHE A 184 -0.14 7.64 -8.01
N LYS A 185 -0.57 8.87 -8.31
CA LYS A 185 -1.00 9.27 -9.66
C LYS A 185 0.17 9.48 -10.63
N GLU A 186 1.34 9.81 -10.11
CA GLU A 186 2.55 10.05 -10.91
C GLU A 186 3.28 8.76 -11.26
N ILE A 187 3.02 7.70 -10.50
CA ILE A 187 3.62 6.38 -10.71
C ILE A 187 2.93 5.67 -11.86
N ASN A 188 3.70 5.07 -12.76
CA ASN A 188 3.19 4.24 -13.83
C ASN A 188 2.44 3.03 -13.27
N GLN A 189 1.16 2.90 -13.59
CA GLN A 189 0.29 1.84 -13.06
C GLN A 189 0.74 0.43 -13.46
N LEU A 190 1.49 0.26 -14.54
CA LEU A 190 2.12 -1.01 -14.88
C LEU A 190 3.18 -1.43 -13.84
N GLU A 191 3.85 -0.48 -13.19
CA GLU A 191 4.81 -0.82 -12.13
C GLU A 191 4.11 -1.35 -10.86
N LEU A 192 2.93 -0.83 -10.53
CA LEU A 192 2.11 -1.41 -9.46
C LEU A 192 1.72 -2.86 -9.80
N VAL A 193 1.28 -3.07 -11.03
CA VAL A 193 0.92 -4.40 -11.54
C VAL A 193 2.13 -5.33 -11.56
N ASN A 194 3.32 -4.86 -11.97
CA ASN A 194 4.55 -5.63 -11.96
C ASN A 194 4.88 -6.13 -10.55
N GLN A 195 4.91 -5.24 -9.57
CA GLN A 195 5.16 -5.60 -8.18
C GLN A 195 4.07 -6.50 -7.58
N ALA A 196 2.78 -6.24 -7.91
CA ALA A 196 1.68 -7.06 -7.42
C ALA A 196 1.75 -8.48 -7.99
N GLY A 197 2.12 -8.66 -9.27
CA GLY A 197 2.34 -9.97 -9.88
C GLY A 197 3.49 -10.75 -9.21
N ILE A 198 4.57 -10.05 -8.85
CA ILE A 198 5.67 -10.65 -8.07
C ILE A 198 5.16 -11.09 -6.68
N ARG A 199 4.42 -10.22 -5.97
CA ARG A 199 3.86 -10.53 -4.64
C ARG A 199 2.89 -11.70 -4.69
N GLN A 200 2.04 -11.78 -5.71
CA GLN A 200 1.02 -12.81 -5.82
C GLN A 200 1.60 -14.23 -5.81
N GLN A 201 2.84 -14.40 -6.26
CA GLN A 201 3.54 -15.70 -6.20
C GLN A 201 3.83 -16.15 -4.75
N TYR A 202 3.83 -15.23 -3.80
CA TYR A 202 4.12 -15.47 -2.40
C TYR A 202 2.90 -15.31 -1.49
N ILE A 203 1.76 -14.90 -2.03
CA ILE A 203 0.51 -14.67 -1.31
C ILE A 203 -0.50 -15.74 -1.71
N ASP A 204 -0.95 -16.53 -0.74
CA ASP A 204 -1.88 -17.62 -0.98
C ASP A 204 -3.34 -17.18 -1.15
N GLN A 205 -3.70 -16.03 -0.60
CA GLN A 205 -5.00 -15.40 -0.81
C GLN A 205 -4.91 -14.29 -1.88
N SER A 206 -5.61 -13.18 -1.70
CA SER A 206 -5.63 -12.06 -2.65
C SER A 206 -4.74 -10.90 -2.21
N VAL A 207 -4.40 -10.07 -3.17
CA VAL A 207 -3.73 -8.78 -2.99
C VAL A 207 -4.74 -7.69 -3.30
N SER A 208 -5.09 -6.86 -2.31
CA SER A 208 -5.94 -5.68 -2.52
C SER A 208 -5.13 -4.61 -3.25
N LEU A 209 -5.22 -4.62 -4.58
CA LEU A 209 -4.50 -3.70 -5.44
C LEU A 209 -5.45 -2.64 -5.97
N ASN A 210 -5.27 -1.39 -5.54
CA ASN A 210 -5.89 -0.23 -6.13
C ASN A 210 -5.07 0.25 -7.33
N LEU A 211 -5.75 0.78 -8.34
CA LEU A 211 -5.15 1.45 -9.49
C LEU A 211 -5.64 2.90 -9.52
N ALA A 212 -4.77 3.81 -9.94
CA ALA A 212 -5.09 5.23 -10.06
C ALA A 212 -4.86 5.70 -11.49
N PHE A 213 -5.89 6.30 -12.09
CA PHE A 213 -5.81 6.84 -13.44
C PHE A 213 -6.18 8.33 -13.43
N PRO A 214 -5.46 9.18 -14.19
CA PRO A 214 -5.88 10.55 -14.37
C PRO A 214 -7.20 10.61 -15.15
N ALA A 215 -7.96 11.71 -15.02
CA ALA A 215 -9.25 11.89 -15.71
C ALA A 215 -9.17 11.71 -17.22
N VAL A 216 -8.04 12.02 -17.80
CA VAL A 216 -7.77 11.92 -19.24
C VAL A 216 -7.25 10.55 -19.69
N ALA A 217 -7.19 9.57 -18.79
CA ALA A 217 -6.73 8.22 -19.16
C ALA A 217 -7.64 7.58 -20.21
N THR A 218 -7.05 7.11 -21.29
CA THR A 218 -7.80 6.47 -22.37
C THR A 218 -8.30 5.08 -21.95
N PRO A 219 -9.49 4.63 -22.41
CA PRO A 219 -9.97 3.26 -22.17
C PRO A 219 -8.96 2.20 -22.62
N LYS A 220 -8.22 2.46 -23.70
CA LYS A 220 -7.16 1.58 -24.18
C LYS A 220 -6.03 1.41 -23.15
N TRP A 221 -5.62 2.48 -22.50
CA TRP A 221 -4.60 2.42 -21.44
C TRP A 221 -5.11 1.65 -20.22
N ILE A 222 -6.31 1.97 -19.75
CA ILE A 222 -6.96 1.29 -18.63
C ILE A 222 -7.05 -0.22 -18.92
N ASN A 223 -7.56 -0.60 -20.10
CA ASN A 223 -7.63 -2.00 -20.52
C ASN A 223 -6.24 -2.66 -20.55
N LYS A 224 -5.21 -1.98 -21.07
CA LYS A 224 -3.84 -2.51 -21.08
C LYS A 224 -3.36 -2.87 -19.69
N VAL A 225 -3.57 -2.00 -18.71
CA VAL A 225 -3.15 -2.24 -17.30
C VAL A 225 -3.90 -3.44 -16.70
N HIS A 226 -5.21 -3.54 -16.93
CA HIS A 226 -6.02 -4.67 -16.47
C HIS A 226 -5.59 -5.99 -17.11
N MET A 227 -5.35 -5.99 -18.42
CA MET A 227 -4.85 -7.18 -19.13
C MET A 227 -3.48 -7.63 -18.65
N GLU A 228 -2.58 -6.69 -18.34
CA GLU A 228 -1.28 -7.03 -17.73
C GLU A 228 -1.44 -7.62 -16.33
N ALA A 229 -2.38 -7.10 -15.52
CA ALA A 229 -2.67 -7.68 -14.22
C ALA A 229 -3.13 -9.14 -14.34
N TRP A 230 -4.03 -9.43 -15.29
CA TRP A 230 -4.46 -10.78 -15.57
C TRP A 230 -3.32 -11.69 -16.05
N LYS A 231 -2.51 -11.24 -17.02
CA LYS A 231 -1.36 -12.00 -17.53
C LYS A 231 -0.33 -12.35 -16.45
N LYS A 232 -0.18 -11.50 -15.44
CA LYS A 232 0.73 -11.71 -14.30
C LYS A 232 0.14 -12.59 -13.20
N GLY A 233 -1.07 -13.13 -13.40
CA GLY A 233 -1.71 -14.03 -12.46
C GLY A 233 -2.18 -13.34 -11.18
N ILE A 234 -2.44 -12.03 -11.21
CA ILE A 234 -3.02 -11.31 -10.09
C ILE A 234 -4.48 -11.76 -9.94
N LYS A 235 -4.84 -12.28 -8.77
CA LYS A 235 -6.16 -12.87 -8.51
C LYS A 235 -7.28 -11.84 -8.49
N THR A 236 -7.01 -10.64 -7.96
CA THR A 236 -8.02 -9.57 -7.83
C THR A 236 -7.40 -8.20 -8.01
N LEU A 237 -8.16 -7.29 -8.60
CA LEU A 237 -8.01 -5.85 -8.48
C LEU A 237 -9.09 -5.34 -7.53
N TYR A 238 -8.85 -4.23 -6.83
CA TYR A 238 -9.80 -3.73 -5.84
C TYR A 238 -10.51 -2.48 -6.37
N TYR A 239 -10.00 -1.27 -6.13
CA TYR A 239 -10.61 -0.06 -6.67
C TYR A 239 -9.83 0.47 -7.88
N MET A 240 -10.56 0.98 -8.85
CA MET A 240 -10.05 1.86 -9.88
C MET A 240 -10.40 3.30 -9.50
N ARG A 241 -9.38 4.07 -9.09
CA ARG A 241 -9.54 5.47 -8.69
C ARG A 241 -9.29 6.36 -9.90
N THR A 242 -10.33 7.02 -10.39
CA THR A 242 -10.25 8.01 -11.46
C THR A 242 -10.76 9.34 -10.95
N GLU A 243 -10.14 10.43 -11.36
CA GLU A 243 -10.73 11.76 -11.19
C GLU A 243 -11.79 11.98 -12.27
N SER A 244 -12.91 12.61 -11.93
CA SER A 244 -13.84 13.08 -12.95
C SER A 244 -13.27 14.34 -13.61
N VAL A 245 -13.51 14.52 -14.92
CA VAL A 245 -13.10 15.71 -15.67
C VAL A 245 -13.64 16.99 -15.00
N LEU A 246 -14.88 16.93 -14.46
CA LEU A 246 -15.51 18.03 -13.72
C LEU A 246 -14.82 18.37 -12.39
N ARG A 247 -14.07 17.45 -11.79
CA ARG A 247 -13.28 17.73 -10.56
C ARG A 247 -11.89 18.27 -10.87
N GLY A 248 -11.35 18.02 -12.05
CA GLY A 248 -10.10 18.65 -12.51
C GLY A 248 -10.25 20.16 -12.61
N ASP A 249 -11.34 20.62 -13.21
CA ASP A 249 -11.63 22.06 -13.37
C ASP A 249 -12.06 22.75 -12.07
N ILE A 250 -12.66 21.99 -11.12
CA ILE A 250 -13.08 22.50 -9.80
C ILE A 250 -11.94 22.46 -8.79
N ALA A 251 -10.96 21.57 -8.94
CA ALA A 251 -9.81 21.49 -8.04
C ALA A 251 -8.86 22.70 -8.16
N GLU A 252 -8.90 23.44 -9.28
CA GLU A 252 -8.26 24.74 -9.38
C GLU A 252 -9.04 25.84 -8.62
N SER A 253 -10.33 25.65 -8.37
CA SER A 253 -11.21 26.65 -7.73
C SER A 253 -11.69 26.30 -6.32
N ALA A 254 -11.55 25.05 -5.87
CA ALA A 254 -12.04 24.59 -4.57
C ALA A 254 -10.97 23.73 -3.87
N MET A 255 -10.10 24.37 -3.14
CA MET A 255 -9.35 23.77 -2.04
C MET A 255 -10.26 23.52 -0.83
N ASP A 256 -11.52 23.23 -1.07
CA ASP A 256 -12.50 22.90 -0.03
C ASP A 256 -13.13 21.53 -0.27
N GLU A 257 -12.96 20.70 0.76
CA GLU A 257 -13.81 19.61 1.19
C GLU A 257 -13.87 18.34 0.34
N ASN A 258 -13.62 17.27 1.05
CA ASN A 258 -14.02 15.89 0.84
C ASN A 258 -13.08 14.97 0.07
N CYS A 259 -12.13 14.44 0.79
CA CYS A 259 -11.66 13.07 0.53
C CYS A 259 -12.77 12.08 0.99
N LEU A 260 -13.83 11.95 0.19
CA LEU A 260 -14.96 11.02 0.40
C LEU A 260 -14.62 9.55 0.13
N ALA A 261 -13.33 9.18 0.07
CA ALA A 261 -12.91 7.82 -0.25
C ALA A 261 -12.44 7.01 0.97
N CYS A 262 -12.74 7.46 2.20
CA CYS A 262 -12.32 6.76 3.41
C CYS A 262 -13.48 6.15 4.22
N ASP A 263 -14.72 6.26 3.78
CA ASP A 263 -15.85 5.58 4.40
C ASP A 263 -16.25 4.36 3.57
N GLY A 264 -15.78 3.20 4.05
CA GLY A 264 -16.12 1.89 3.55
C GLY A 264 -15.35 0.81 4.26
#